data_4ae8e39f80165106d8c81d87192d9017
#
_entry.id   4ae8e39f80165106d8c81d87192d9017
#
_cell.length_a   1.000
_cell.length_b   1.000
_cell.length_c   1.000
_cell.angle_alpha   90.00
_cell.angle_beta   90.00
_cell.angle_gamma   90.00
#
_symmetry.space_group_name_H-M   'P 1'
#
loop_
_entity.id
_entity.type
_entity.pdbx_description
1 polymer ?
#
loop_
_entity_poly.entity_id
_entity_poly.type
_entity_poly.pdbx_seq_one_letter_code
_entity_poly.pdbx_strand_id
1 'polypeptide(L)' 'MSPSTLTQKEQQFLQEAMEYEELCIAKYETYANQLTDQELKSLFQRLADKERGHYEQINQIMQQYQQSQASQSGQQ' A
#
# COMPACT_ATOMS: atom_id res chain seq x y z
N MET A 1 -16.08 6.51 -20.58
CA MET A 1 -15.73 7.49 -19.79
C MET A 1 -15.15 6.96 -18.49
N SER A 2 -14.02 7.04 -18.35
CA SER A 2 -13.47 6.51 -17.17
C SER A 2 -13.33 7.60 -16.16
N PRO A 3 -13.63 7.32 -14.96
CA PRO A 3 -13.41 8.29 -13.91
C PRO A 3 -11.92 8.48 -13.77
N SER A 4 -11.48 9.64 -14.07
CA SER A 4 -10.08 9.95 -13.90
C SER A 4 -9.80 10.49 -12.54
N THR A 5 -10.82 10.63 -11.71
CA THR A 5 -10.63 11.19 -10.38
C THR A 5 -11.31 10.29 -9.36
N LEU A 6 -10.75 10.30 -8.17
CA LEU A 6 -11.34 9.59 -7.04
C LEU A 6 -12.17 10.55 -6.22
N THR A 7 -13.25 10.03 -5.65
CA THR A 7 -13.96 10.81 -4.66
C THR A 7 -13.10 10.99 -3.43
N GLN A 8 -13.45 11.96 -2.61
CA GLN A 8 -12.74 12.18 -1.35
C GLN A 8 -12.78 10.95 -0.48
N LYS A 9 -13.93 10.28 -0.46
CA LYS A 9 -14.08 9.09 0.35
C LYS A 9 -13.19 7.96 -0.17
N GLU A 10 -13.12 7.81 -1.48
CA GLU A 10 -12.28 6.78 -2.06
C GLU A 10 -10.80 7.04 -1.79
N GLN A 11 -10.39 8.30 -1.87
CA GLN A 11 -9.03 8.67 -1.52
C GLN A 11 -8.72 8.33 -0.07
N GLN A 12 -9.67 8.60 0.81
CA GLN A 12 -9.49 8.29 2.22
C GLN A 12 -9.38 6.79 2.45
N PHE A 13 -10.20 6.01 1.76
CA PHE A 13 -10.12 4.56 1.88
C PHE A 13 -8.78 4.03 1.44
N LEU A 14 -8.26 4.54 0.32
CA LEU A 14 -6.97 4.10 -0.17
C LEU A 14 -5.85 4.50 0.79
N GLN A 15 -5.94 5.70 1.32
CA GLN A 15 -4.95 6.17 2.29
C GLN A 15 -4.93 5.28 3.53
N GLU A 16 -6.12 4.97 4.04
CA GLU A 16 -6.22 4.11 5.22
C GLU A 16 -5.73 2.71 4.93
N ALA A 17 -6.01 2.20 3.73
CA ALA A 17 -5.53 0.88 3.35
C ALA A 17 -4.02 0.85 3.32
N MET A 18 -3.38 1.89 2.79
CA MET A 18 -1.93 1.96 2.77
C MET A 18 -1.36 1.97 4.18
N GLU A 19 -1.96 2.75 5.06
CA GLU A 19 -1.51 2.81 6.45
C GLU A 19 -1.65 1.46 7.13
N TYR A 20 -2.73 0.77 6.85
CA TYR A 20 -2.95 -0.55 7.41
C TYR A 20 -1.90 -1.55 6.92
N GLU A 21 -1.59 -1.50 5.63
CA GLU A 21 -0.56 -2.39 5.08
C GLU A 21 0.80 -2.10 5.70
N GLU A 22 1.12 -0.83 5.92
CA GLU A 22 2.37 -0.46 6.57
C GLU A 22 2.47 -1.05 7.96
N LEU A 23 1.37 -1.01 8.71
CA LEU A 23 1.33 -1.60 10.04
C LEU A 23 1.55 -3.10 9.99
N CYS A 24 0.93 -3.76 9.03
CA CYS A 24 1.09 -5.21 8.87
C CYS A 24 2.53 -5.56 8.54
N ILE A 25 3.14 -4.82 7.63
CA ILE A 25 4.54 -5.06 7.27
C ILE A 25 5.42 -4.94 8.50
N ALA A 26 5.25 -3.87 9.26
CA ALA A 26 6.07 -3.64 10.45
C ALA A 26 5.90 -4.75 11.47
N LYS A 27 4.67 -5.19 11.67
CA LYS A 27 4.40 -6.26 12.63
C LYS A 27 5.03 -7.58 12.19
N TYR A 28 4.86 -7.94 10.92
CA TYR A 28 5.41 -9.19 10.42
C TYR A 28 6.93 -9.18 10.49
N GLU A 29 7.55 -8.05 10.18
CA GLU A 29 9.00 -7.95 10.27
C GLU A 29 9.48 -8.06 11.71
N THR A 30 8.74 -7.44 12.62
CA THR A 30 9.07 -7.53 14.05
C THR A 30 8.98 -8.97 14.53
N TYR A 31 7.91 -9.66 14.14
CA TYR A 31 7.74 -11.06 14.52
C TYR A 31 8.87 -11.91 13.95
N ALA A 32 9.20 -11.70 12.67
CA ALA A 32 10.27 -12.46 12.04
C ALA A 32 11.59 -12.27 12.78
N ASN A 33 11.86 -11.04 13.21
CA ASN A 33 13.11 -10.74 13.90
C ASN A 33 13.19 -11.36 15.29
N GLN A 34 12.04 -11.63 15.88
CA GLN A 34 12.01 -12.19 17.25
C GLN A 34 11.93 -13.71 17.25
N LEU A 35 11.65 -14.31 16.12
CA LEU A 35 11.51 -15.77 16.04
C LEU A 35 12.86 -16.40 15.79
N THR A 36 13.06 -17.57 16.42
CA THR A 36 14.27 -18.36 16.19
C THR A 36 14.01 -19.53 15.25
N ASP A 37 12.78 -19.98 15.17
CA ASP A 37 12.42 -21.06 14.25
C ASP A 37 12.47 -20.57 12.84
N GLN A 38 13.24 -21.28 12.00
CA GLN A 38 13.48 -20.81 10.64
C GLN A 38 12.24 -20.84 9.77
N GLU A 39 11.41 -21.86 9.97
CA GLU A 39 10.19 -21.95 9.17
C GLU A 39 9.23 -20.82 9.47
N LEU A 40 9.05 -20.53 10.75
CA LEU A 40 8.18 -19.43 11.15
C LEU A 40 8.75 -18.10 10.73
N LYS A 41 10.06 -17.94 10.88
CA LYS A 41 10.72 -16.71 10.44
C LYS A 41 10.50 -16.48 8.95
N SER A 42 10.70 -17.51 8.14
CA SER A 42 10.49 -17.41 6.70
C SER A 42 9.04 -17.10 6.37
N LEU A 43 8.12 -17.71 7.11
CA LEU A 43 6.70 -17.45 6.87
C LEU A 43 6.39 -15.97 7.06
N PHE A 44 6.84 -15.39 8.17
CA PHE A 44 6.52 -13.99 8.44
C PHE A 44 7.24 -13.05 7.49
N GLN A 45 8.44 -13.41 7.03
CA GLN A 45 9.11 -12.63 6.00
C GLN A 45 8.32 -12.62 4.70
N ARG A 46 7.77 -13.77 4.31
CA ARG A 46 6.95 -13.85 3.11
C ARG A 46 5.64 -13.09 3.26
N LEU A 47 5.06 -13.12 4.45
CA LEU A 47 3.85 -12.35 4.70
C LEU A 47 4.13 -10.85 4.57
N ALA A 48 5.26 -10.40 5.09
CA ALA A 48 5.63 -9.00 4.97
C ALA A 48 5.82 -8.62 3.49
N ASP A 49 6.47 -9.49 2.72
CA ASP A 49 6.68 -9.21 1.30
C ASP A 49 5.36 -9.13 0.54
N LYS A 50 4.42 -9.98 0.91
CA LYS A 50 3.10 -9.96 0.27
C LYS A 50 2.38 -8.65 0.56
N GLU A 51 2.48 -8.18 1.80
CA GLU A 51 1.85 -6.92 2.14
C GLU A 51 2.53 -5.75 1.45
N ARG A 52 3.85 -5.84 1.24
CA ARG A 52 4.55 -4.82 0.46
C ARG A 52 4.01 -4.75 -0.96
N GLY A 53 3.71 -5.90 -1.55
CA GLY A 53 3.10 -5.94 -2.87
C GLY A 53 1.76 -5.23 -2.89
N HIS A 54 0.95 -5.45 -1.87
CA HIS A 54 -0.34 -4.78 -1.78
C HIS A 54 -0.16 -3.28 -1.65
N TYR A 55 0.76 -2.87 -0.80
CA TYR A 55 1.05 -1.45 -0.60
C TYR A 55 1.44 -0.79 -1.93
N GLU A 56 2.31 -1.45 -2.68
CA GLU A 56 2.75 -0.94 -3.96
C GLU A 56 1.59 -0.77 -4.94
N GLN A 57 0.70 -1.76 -4.97
CA GLN A 57 -0.45 -1.68 -5.85
C GLN A 57 -1.34 -0.50 -5.51
N ILE A 58 -1.62 -0.31 -4.24
CA ILE A 58 -2.44 0.81 -3.81
C ILE A 58 -1.76 2.12 -4.13
N ASN A 59 -0.47 2.19 -3.86
CA ASN A 59 0.30 3.40 -4.11
C ASN A 59 0.30 3.77 -5.58
N GLN A 60 0.46 2.77 -6.46
CA GLN A 60 0.44 3.01 -7.89
C GLN A 60 -0.90 3.54 -8.35
N ILE A 61 -1.98 2.98 -7.82
CA ILE A 61 -3.31 3.45 -8.16
C ILE A 61 -3.50 4.90 -7.72
N MET A 62 -3.09 5.21 -6.51
CA MET A 62 -3.22 6.56 -6.01
C MET A 62 -2.41 7.55 -6.83
N GLN A 63 -1.18 7.17 -7.17
CA GLN A 63 -0.33 8.05 -7.97
C GLN A 63 -0.90 8.27 -9.36
N GLN A 64 -1.50 7.23 -9.92
CA GLN A 64 -2.10 7.34 -11.24
C GLN A 64 -3.20 8.37 -11.26
N TYR A 65 -4.06 8.32 -10.26
CA TYR A 65 -5.15 9.29 -10.17
C TYR A 65 -4.66 10.68 -9.84
N GLN A 66 -3.66 10.79 -8.98
CA GLN A 66 -3.09 12.08 -8.65
C GLN A 66 -2.41 12.71 -9.86
N GLN A 67 -1.73 11.90 -10.64
CA GLN A 67 -1.11 12.40 -11.87
C GLN A 67 -2.14 12.94 -12.84
N SER A 68 -3.26 12.26 -12.97
CA SER A 68 -4.32 12.74 -13.83
C SER A 68 -4.80 14.10 -13.39
N GLN A 69 -5.02 14.26 -12.10
CA GLN A 69 -5.46 15.54 -11.57
C GLN A 69 -4.39 16.61 -11.75
N ALA A 70 -3.15 16.24 -11.50
CA ALA A 70 -2.05 17.19 -11.65
C ALA A 70 -1.91 17.63 -13.10
N SER A 71 -2.06 16.70 -14.03
CA SER A 71 -2.01 17.03 -15.45
C SER A 71 -3.09 18.01 -15.83
N GLN A 72 -4.29 17.77 -15.35
CA GLN A 72 -5.39 18.68 -15.64
C GLN A 72 -5.15 20.04 -15.04
N SER A 73 -4.63 20.07 -13.84
CA SER A 73 -4.30 21.34 -13.21
C SER A 73 -3.17 22.05 -13.93
N GLY A 74 -2.18 21.30 -14.34
CA GLY A 74 -1.01 21.86 -14.98
C GLY A 74 -1.29 22.54 -16.30
N GLN A 75 -2.40 22.20 -16.92
CA GLN A 75 -2.76 22.76 -18.21
C GLN A 75 -3.48 24.08 -18.07
N GLN A 76 -3.78 24.48 -16.91
CA GLN A 76 -4.41 25.78 -16.71
C GLN A 76 -3.38 26.91 -16.68
#